data_b6dd902d62eec7de9c2551f57dbcfc02
#
_entry.id   b6dd902d62eec7de9c2551f57dbcfc02
#
_cell.length_a   1.000
_cell.length_b   1.000
_cell.length_c   1.000
_cell.angle_alpha   90.00
_cell.angle_beta   90.00
_cell.angle_gamma   90.00
#
_symmetry.space_group_name_H-M   'P 1'
#
loop_
_entity.id
_entity.type
_entity.pdbx_description
1 polymer ?
#
loop_
_entity_poly.entity_id
_entity_poly.type
_entity_poly.pdbx_seq_one_letter_code
_entity_poly.pdbx_strand_id
1 'polypeptide(L)'
;MKLDPVLLNMACSWSIKAYNDENRDATKIESALTSTTAYVVKRKTIDIIVFRGTQQLSDWAFNLFPVPVPYAGRLCHGGFVAAHASVWDEIEEHIDYNKRTLICGHSLGGALAELTAAKLNGKHDNLNLITFGKPNTFFKGFKKPFTLDNQISVVNGSDSVARVPRLCYGPSKSQDMLYFANSGANYINPSSYMRKLDRNVKDRIADHFMDGYKERLIKFLEDQKNGKTDTDI
;
A
#
# COMPACT_ATOMS: atom_id res chain seq x y z
N MET A 1 -16.87 5.96 -0.27
CA MET A 1 -15.43 6.30 -0.09
C MET A 1 -15.22 7.79 -0.34
N LYS A 2 -14.55 8.48 0.58
CA LYS A 2 -14.13 9.89 0.33
C LYS A 2 -12.66 9.87 -0.06
N LEU A 3 -12.38 10.07 -1.35
CA LEU A 3 -11.01 10.21 -1.84
C LEU A 3 -10.49 11.61 -1.44
N ASP A 4 -9.34 11.65 -0.77
CA ASP A 4 -8.60 12.88 -0.50
C ASP A 4 -7.47 13.01 -1.54
N PRO A 5 -7.63 13.89 -2.56
CA PRO A 5 -6.64 14.05 -3.63
C PRO A 5 -5.26 14.47 -3.12
N VAL A 6 -5.22 15.23 -2.01
CA VAL A 6 -3.95 15.68 -1.42
C VAL A 6 -3.21 14.51 -0.81
N LEU A 7 -3.91 13.66 -0.05
CA LEU A 7 -3.32 12.46 0.54
C LEU A 7 -2.87 11.46 -0.53
N LEU A 8 -3.67 11.25 -1.59
CA LEU A 8 -3.31 10.36 -2.69
C LEU A 8 -2.03 10.81 -3.38
N ASN A 9 -1.95 12.10 -3.72
CA ASN A 9 -0.76 12.66 -4.35
C ASN A 9 0.47 12.62 -3.42
N MET A 10 0.28 12.90 -2.13
CA MET A 10 1.32 12.83 -1.12
C MET A 10 1.85 11.39 -0.97
N ALA A 11 0.96 10.41 -0.84
CA ALA A 11 1.32 8.99 -0.75
C ALA A 11 2.09 8.50 -1.98
N CYS A 12 1.64 8.87 -3.19
CA CYS A 12 2.32 8.55 -4.43
C CYS A 12 3.73 9.14 -4.47
N SER A 13 3.85 10.42 -4.19
CA SER A 13 5.12 11.14 -4.19
C SER A 13 6.13 10.52 -3.21
N TRP A 14 5.70 10.22 -1.98
CA TRP A 14 6.58 9.61 -0.98
C TRP A 14 6.91 8.15 -1.28
N SER A 15 5.98 7.38 -1.86
CA SER A 15 6.26 6.01 -2.29
C SER A 15 7.31 5.96 -3.41
N ILE A 16 7.35 6.96 -4.31
CA ILE A 16 8.41 7.11 -5.32
C ILE A 16 9.73 7.52 -4.65
N LYS A 17 9.70 8.55 -3.81
CA LYS A 17 10.90 9.05 -3.12
C LYS A 17 11.58 7.99 -2.25
N ALA A 18 10.81 7.02 -1.71
CA ALA A 18 11.35 5.94 -0.90
C ALA A 18 12.32 5.03 -1.68
N TYR A 19 12.29 5.01 -3.02
CA TYR A 19 13.26 4.29 -3.85
C TYR A 19 14.55 5.10 -4.11
N ASN A 20 14.47 6.42 -3.96
CA ASN A 20 15.60 7.33 -4.14
C ASN A 20 16.10 7.75 -2.77
N ASP A 21 17.29 7.37 -2.37
CA ASP A 21 17.88 7.68 -1.04
C ASP A 21 18.10 9.20 -0.76
N GLU A 22 17.48 10.08 -1.54
CA GLU A 22 17.64 11.54 -1.47
C GLU A 22 16.75 12.24 -0.44
N ASN A 23 16.14 11.51 0.49
CA ASN A 23 15.16 12.06 1.44
C ASN A 23 15.83 12.75 2.65
N ARG A 24 16.48 13.90 2.43
CA ARG A 24 17.22 14.66 3.47
C ARG A 24 16.33 15.11 4.65
N ASP A 25 15.03 15.26 4.44
CA ASP A 25 14.07 15.73 5.45
C ASP A 25 13.33 14.57 6.18
N ALA A 26 13.81 13.35 6.05
CA ALA A 26 13.20 12.18 6.63
C ALA A 26 14.19 11.44 7.53
N THR A 27 13.69 10.90 8.64
CA THR A 27 14.44 9.92 9.42
C THR A 27 14.41 8.58 8.68
N LYS A 28 15.59 8.10 8.25
CA LYS A 28 15.74 6.80 7.59
C LYS A 28 15.92 5.72 8.64
N ILE A 29 15.14 4.66 8.54
CA ILE A 29 15.18 3.49 9.42
C ILE A 29 15.45 2.26 8.55
N GLU A 30 16.48 1.49 8.89
CA GLU A 30 16.91 0.36 8.08
C GLU A 30 17.23 -0.88 8.90
N SER A 31 16.87 -2.03 8.33
CA SER A 31 17.32 -3.33 8.83
C SER A 31 18.12 -4.05 7.76
N ALA A 32 19.41 -4.26 8.01
CA ALA A 32 20.27 -5.03 7.13
C ALA A 32 19.86 -6.52 7.06
N LEU A 33 19.29 -7.05 8.16
CA LEU A 33 18.87 -8.46 8.25
C LEU A 33 17.77 -8.81 7.24
N THR A 34 16.83 -7.90 7.01
CA THR A 34 15.67 -8.11 6.13
C THR A 34 15.71 -7.23 4.89
N SER A 35 16.75 -6.41 4.73
CA SER A 35 16.87 -5.39 3.68
C SER A 35 15.64 -4.46 3.63
N THR A 36 15.05 -4.19 4.79
CA THR A 36 13.88 -3.33 4.92
C THR A 36 14.30 -1.89 5.16
N THR A 37 13.69 -0.96 4.44
CA THR A 37 13.91 0.49 4.62
C THR A 37 12.56 1.17 4.80
N ALA A 38 12.47 2.02 5.81
CA ALA A 38 11.35 2.92 6.07
C ALA A 38 11.85 4.35 6.26
N TYR A 39 10.97 5.30 6.06
CA TYR A 39 11.25 6.71 6.33
C TYR A 39 10.11 7.29 7.16
N VAL A 40 10.47 8.04 8.20
CA VAL A 40 9.53 8.84 8.99
C VAL A 40 9.76 10.31 8.70
N VAL A 41 8.72 10.98 8.21
CA VAL A 41 8.75 12.38 7.79
C VAL A 41 7.89 13.20 8.73
N LYS A 42 8.48 14.12 9.44
CA LYS A 42 7.76 15.02 10.36
C LYS A 42 7.35 16.29 9.60
N ARG A 43 6.06 16.59 9.53
CA ARG A 43 5.52 17.82 8.96
C ARG A 43 4.66 18.54 10.00
N LYS A 44 4.34 19.79 9.78
CA LYS A 44 3.58 20.61 10.74
C LYS A 44 2.23 20.02 11.09
N THR A 45 1.47 19.53 10.11
CA THR A 45 0.07 19.08 10.26
C THR A 45 -0.13 17.57 10.12
N ILE A 46 0.85 16.87 9.54
CA ILE A 46 0.73 15.43 9.26
C ILE A 46 2.11 14.78 9.29
N ASP A 47 2.25 13.65 9.93
CA ASP A 47 3.43 12.82 9.84
C ASP A 47 3.25 11.77 8.75
N ILE A 48 4.34 11.33 8.12
CA ILE A 48 4.29 10.33 7.06
C ILE A 48 5.24 9.19 7.42
N ILE A 49 4.73 7.97 7.36
CA ILE A 49 5.52 6.74 7.46
C ILE A 49 5.46 6.08 6.10
N VAL A 50 6.59 5.98 5.43
CA VAL A 50 6.66 5.35 4.11
C VAL A 50 7.66 4.20 4.10
N PHE A 51 7.23 3.06 3.56
CA PHE A 51 8.10 1.90 3.38
C PHE A 51 8.52 1.78 1.93
N ARG A 52 9.83 1.53 1.73
CA ARG A 52 10.38 1.20 0.43
C ARG A 52 9.95 -0.20 0.02
N GLY A 53 9.58 -0.38 -1.25
CA GLY A 53 9.42 -1.70 -1.85
C GLY A 53 10.78 -2.31 -2.23
N THR A 54 10.76 -3.58 -2.65
CA THR A 54 11.97 -4.23 -3.16
C THR A 54 12.23 -3.85 -4.62
N GLN A 55 13.51 -3.73 -4.98
CA GLN A 55 13.92 -3.55 -6.38
C GLN A 55 13.99 -4.88 -7.15
N GLN A 56 14.12 -6.01 -6.44
CA GLN A 56 14.22 -7.37 -7.02
C GLN A 56 12.87 -8.09 -6.95
N LEU A 57 11.91 -7.62 -7.75
CA LEU A 57 10.50 -8.07 -7.70
C LEU A 57 10.30 -9.54 -8.13
N SER A 58 11.07 -10.02 -9.13
CA SER A 58 10.89 -11.35 -9.70
C SER A 58 11.17 -12.46 -8.69
N ASP A 59 12.23 -12.33 -7.92
CA ASP A 59 12.68 -13.39 -7.01
C ASP A 59 11.87 -13.41 -5.72
N TRP A 60 11.43 -12.22 -5.30
CA TRP A 60 10.73 -12.05 -4.05
C TRP A 60 9.25 -12.47 -4.10
N ALA A 61 8.51 -12.06 -5.13
CA ALA A 61 7.06 -12.32 -5.22
C ALA A 61 6.71 -13.81 -5.38
N PHE A 62 7.65 -14.61 -5.93
CA PHE A 62 7.46 -16.02 -6.20
C PHE A 62 8.14 -16.95 -5.19
N ASN A 63 9.19 -16.51 -4.50
CA ASN A 63 10.01 -17.34 -3.62
C ASN A 63 9.65 -17.25 -2.12
N LEU A 64 8.84 -16.30 -1.71
CA LEU A 64 8.40 -16.21 -0.32
C LEU A 64 7.35 -17.27 -0.01
N PHE A 65 7.78 -18.32 0.67
CA PHE A 65 6.88 -19.33 1.21
C PHE A 65 5.93 -18.64 2.22
N PRO A 66 4.62 -18.60 1.93
CA PRO A 66 3.68 -17.80 2.71
C PRO A 66 3.25 -18.52 3.99
N VAL A 67 4.18 -18.70 4.94
CA VAL A 67 3.83 -19.24 6.25
C VAL A 67 3.01 -18.20 7.00
N PRO A 68 1.77 -18.51 7.41
CA PRO A 68 0.98 -17.60 8.21
C PRO A 68 1.48 -17.54 9.65
N VAL A 69 1.69 -16.34 10.17
CA VAL A 69 2.08 -16.09 11.57
C VAL A 69 1.12 -15.13 12.24
N PRO A 70 0.84 -15.27 13.54
CA PRO A 70 0.05 -14.30 14.30
C PRO A 70 0.78 -12.96 14.39
N TYR A 71 0.12 -11.88 14.00
CA TYR A 71 0.65 -10.51 14.13
C TYR A 71 -0.49 -9.49 14.19
N ALA A 72 -0.41 -8.52 15.11
CA ALA A 72 -1.43 -7.47 15.31
C ALA A 72 -2.88 -8.04 15.41
N GLY A 73 -3.06 -9.18 16.10
CA GLY A 73 -4.35 -9.85 16.24
C GLY A 73 -4.88 -10.54 14.98
N ARG A 74 -4.01 -10.82 13.98
CA ARG A 74 -4.34 -11.43 12.70
C ARG A 74 -3.35 -12.53 12.32
N LEU A 75 -3.72 -13.38 11.35
CA LEU A 75 -2.77 -14.21 10.65
C LEU A 75 -2.25 -13.47 9.42
N CYS A 76 -0.95 -13.23 9.40
CA CYS A 76 -0.25 -12.44 8.39
C CYS A 76 0.81 -13.27 7.69
N HIS A 77 1.25 -12.82 6.53
CA HIS A 77 2.36 -13.42 5.81
C HIS A 77 3.66 -13.27 6.59
N GLY A 78 4.29 -14.39 6.97
CA GLY A 78 5.45 -14.41 7.87
C GLY A 78 6.65 -13.60 7.38
N GLY A 79 6.94 -13.64 6.08
CA GLY A 79 8.02 -12.82 5.51
C GLY A 79 7.77 -11.31 5.64
N PHE A 80 6.51 -10.87 5.48
CA PHE A 80 6.17 -9.45 5.70
C PHE A 80 6.25 -9.08 7.17
N VAL A 81 5.82 -9.98 8.05
CA VAL A 81 5.93 -9.78 9.50
C VAL A 81 7.39 -9.67 9.92
N ALA A 82 8.27 -10.56 9.46
CA ALA A 82 9.69 -10.49 9.77
C ALA A 82 10.33 -9.17 9.31
N ALA A 83 10.03 -8.75 8.07
CA ALA A 83 10.49 -7.47 7.53
C ALA A 83 9.96 -6.28 8.33
N HIS A 84 8.67 -6.27 8.66
CA HIS A 84 8.07 -5.19 9.45
C HIS A 84 8.62 -5.15 10.88
N ALA A 85 8.70 -6.30 11.56
CA ALA A 85 9.17 -6.39 12.95
C ALA A 85 10.63 -5.92 13.10
N SER A 86 11.45 -6.10 12.07
CA SER A 86 12.87 -5.69 12.11
C SER A 86 13.10 -4.17 12.15
N VAL A 87 12.08 -3.37 11.87
CA VAL A 87 12.16 -1.89 11.88
C VAL A 87 11.07 -1.24 12.75
N TRP A 88 10.19 -2.06 13.34
CA TRP A 88 9.02 -1.55 14.04
C TRP A 88 9.34 -0.72 15.27
N ASP A 89 10.22 -1.21 16.14
CA ASP A 89 10.47 -0.56 17.43
C ASP A 89 11.05 0.85 17.22
N GLU A 90 11.96 1.00 16.26
CA GLU A 90 12.51 2.30 15.88
C GLU A 90 11.46 3.22 15.22
N ILE A 91 10.55 2.68 14.40
CA ILE A 91 9.44 3.46 13.86
C ILE A 91 8.51 3.94 14.97
N GLU A 92 8.18 3.07 15.94
CA GLU A 92 7.25 3.38 17.04
C GLU A 92 7.75 4.55 17.90
N GLU A 93 9.06 4.67 18.12
CA GLU A 93 9.68 5.79 18.83
C GLU A 93 9.43 7.15 18.18
N HIS A 94 9.16 7.15 16.88
CA HIS A 94 8.89 8.36 16.11
C HIS A 94 7.39 8.68 15.94
N ILE A 95 6.46 7.89 16.49
CA ILE A 95 5.02 8.11 16.31
C ILE A 95 4.51 9.15 17.32
N ASP A 96 3.87 10.19 16.79
CA ASP A 96 3.05 11.09 17.59
C ASP A 96 1.58 10.67 17.48
N TYR A 97 1.06 10.03 18.51
CA TYR A 97 -0.30 9.48 18.55
C TYR A 97 -1.39 10.55 18.49
N ASN A 98 -1.07 11.82 18.75
CA ASN A 98 -2.03 12.93 18.72
C ASN A 98 -2.06 13.62 17.33
N LYS A 99 -1.21 13.22 16.42
CA LYS A 99 -1.03 13.87 15.14
C LYS A 99 -1.55 13.01 13.98
N ARG A 100 -2.20 13.64 13.01
CA ARG A 100 -2.58 12.93 11.78
C ARG A 100 -1.38 12.23 11.16
N THR A 101 -1.54 10.95 10.81
CA THR A 101 -0.45 10.15 10.22
C THR A 101 -0.91 9.52 8.92
N LEU A 102 -0.10 9.70 7.86
CA LEU A 102 -0.22 8.99 6.59
C LEU A 102 0.78 7.84 6.58
N ILE A 103 0.30 6.63 6.40
CA ILE A 103 1.12 5.44 6.22
C ILE A 103 0.99 5.03 4.75
N CYS A 104 2.11 4.89 4.05
CA CYS A 104 2.07 4.56 2.63
C CYS A 104 3.25 3.68 2.19
N GLY A 105 3.14 3.13 0.98
CA GLY A 105 4.19 2.34 0.36
C GLY A 105 3.71 1.66 -0.92
N HIS A 106 4.68 1.23 -1.71
CA HIS A 106 4.48 0.52 -2.96
C HIS A 106 4.99 -0.92 -2.83
N SER A 107 4.33 -1.87 -3.49
CA SER A 107 4.77 -3.27 -3.52
C SER A 107 4.91 -3.86 -2.10
N LEU A 108 6.06 -4.46 -1.77
CA LEU A 108 6.39 -4.90 -0.41
C LEU A 108 6.16 -3.77 0.62
N GLY A 109 6.59 -2.55 0.31
CA GLY A 109 6.38 -1.40 1.19
C GLY A 109 4.91 -1.14 1.51
N GLY A 110 4.00 -1.42 0.57
CA GLY A 110 2.56 -1.37 0.80
C GLY A 110 2.05 -2.43 1.79
N ALA A 111 2.62 -3.64 1.77
CA ALA A 111 2.29 -4.68 2.75
C ALA A 111 2.79 -4.30 4.16
N LEU A 112 4.00 -3.72 4.26
CA LEU A 112 4.54 -3.25 5.54
C LEU A 112 3.74 -2.06 6.09
N ALA A 113 3.32 -1.14 5.22
CA ALA A 113 2.41 -0.05 5.57
C ALA A 113 1.09 -0.57 6.14
N GLU A 114 0.52 -1.63 5.55
CA GLU A 114 -0.72 -2.24 6.05
C GLU A 114 -0.53 -2.94 7.40
N LEU A 115 0.62 -3.58 7.65
CA LEU A 115 0.95 -4.16 8.96
C LEU A 115 1.11 -3.07 10.04
N THR A 116 1.74 -1.93 9.70
CA THR A 116 1.83 -0.75 10.57
C THR A 116 0.44 -0.25 10.96
N ALA A 117 -0.43 -0.06 9.98
CA ALA A 117 -1.80 0.39 10.21
C ALA A 117 -2.59 -0.60 11.10
N ALA A 118 -2.41 -1.91 10.89
CA ALA A 118 -3.03 -2.94 11.71
C ALA A 118 -2.52 -2.92 13.16
N LYS A 119 -1.24 -2.62 13.37
CA LYS A 119 -0.62 -2.57 14.70
C LYS A 119 -1.02 -1.31 15.49
N LEU A 120 -1.26 -0.21 14.79
CA LEU A 120 -1.70 1.06 15.36
C LEU A 120 -3.22 1.17 15.52
N ASN A 121 -3.99 0.29 14.90
CA ASN A 121 -5.45 0.31 14.97
C ASN A 121 -5.95 0.21 16.42
N GLY A 122 -6.81 1.15 16.82
CA GLY A 122 -7.32 1.27 18.19
C GLY A 122 -6.35 1.87 19.19
N LYS A 123 -5.16 2.31 18.73
CA LYS A 123 -4.17 3.05 19.54
C LYS A 123 -3.96 4.48 19.04
N HIS A 124 -4.29 4.72 17.78
CA HIS A 124 -4.07 5.99 17.10
C HIS A 124 -5.31 6.35 16.27
N ASP A 125 -5.95 7.45 16.56
CA ASP A 125 -7.28 7.80 16.02
C ASP A 125 -7.24 8.49 14.64
N ASN A 126 -6.10 9.05 14.23
CA ASN A 126 -5.97 9.85 13.00
C ASN A 126 -5.06 9.19 11.96
N LEU A 127 -5.32 7.92 11.64
CA LEU A 127 -4.53 7.17 10.66
C LEU A 127 -5.14 7.22 9.26
N ASN A 128 -4.27 7.35 8.26
CA ASN A 128 -4.60 7.20 6.85
C ASN A 128 -3.65 6.19 6.23
N LEU A 129 -4.17 5.23 5.47
CA LEU A 129 -3.38 4.21 4.79
C LEU A 129 -3.62 4.27 3.28
N ILE A 130 -2.57 4.50 2.51
CA ILE A 130 -2.64 4.51 1.05
C ILE A 130 -1.50 3.64 0.50
N THR A 131 -1.84 2.61 -0.26
CA THR A 131 -0.87 1.66 -0.81
C THR A 131 -0.99 1.52 -2.31
N PHE A 132 0.11 1.24 -2.99
CA PHE A 132 0.18 1.07 -4.44
C PHE A 132 0.71 -0.34 -4.76
N GLY A 133 -0.01 -1.12 -5.58
CA GLY A 133 0.43 -2.44 -6.02
C GLY A 133 0.75 -3.43 -4.89
N LYS A 134 0.12 -3.28 -3.75
CA LYS A 134 0.37 -4.03 -2.53
C LYS A 134 -0.02 -5.50 -2.69
N PRO A 135 0.85 -6.48 -2.33
CA PRO A 135 0.48 -7.88 -2.25
C PRO A 135 -0.52 -8.17 -1.13
N ASN A 136 -1.11 -9.37 -1.15
CA ASN A 136 -2.05 -9.79 -0.12
C ASN A 136 -1.32 -10.09 1.20
N THR A 137 -1.57 -9.30 2.21
CA THR A 137 -0.88 -9.33 3.51
C THR A 137 -1.51 -10.31 4.49
N PHE A 138 -2.86 -10.43 4.48
CA PHE A 138 -3.62 -11.16 5.49
C PHE A 138 -4.19 -12.49 4.99
N PHE A 139 -4.24 -13.47 5.88
CA PHE A 139 -4.86 -14.75 5.65
C PHE A 139 -6.40 -14.63 5.58
N LYS A 140 -7.04 -15.32 4.62
CA LYS A 140 -8.48 -15.17 4.31
C LYS A 140 -9.44 -15.60 5.39
N GLY A 141 -9.12 -16.37 6.34
CA GLY A 141 -10.02 -16.86 7.38
C GLY A 141 -10.12 -15.97 8.62
N PHE A 142 -9.14 -15.13 8.83
CA PHE A 142 -9.03 -14.30 10.03
C PHE A 142 -9.49 -12.86 9.73
N LYS A 143 -10.75 -12.60 10.05
CA LYS A 143 -11.39 -11.32 9.78
C LYS A 143 -11.63 -10.56 11.07
N LYS A 144 -10.65 -9.83 11.58
CA LYS A 144 -10.98 -8.57 12.25
C LYS A 144 -10.70 -7.45 11.25
N PRO A 145 -11.70 -6.87 10.60
CA PRO A 145 -11.48 -5.66 9.82
C PRO A 145 -10.96 -4.59 10.79
N PHE A 146 -9.92 -3.89 10.41
CA PHE A 146 -9.61 -2.62 11.04
C PHE A 146 -10.14 -1.53 10.13
N THR A 147 -10.74 -0.51 10.73
CA THR A 147 -11.35 0.59 9.99
C THR A 147 -10.57 1.84 10.32
N LEU A 148 -10.03 2.48 9.33
CA LEU A 148 -9.41 3.79 9.41
C LEU A 148 -10.25 4.77 8.58
N ASP A 149 -10.12 6.06 8.82
CA ASP A 149 -10.89 7.08 8.09
C ASP A 149 -10.63 7.05 6.59
N ASN A 150 -9.40 6.78 6.19
CA ASN A 150 -9.00 6.60 4.80
C ASN A 150 -8.10 5.38 4.64
N GLN A 151 -8.61 4.34 3.99
CA GLN A 151 -7.85 3.13 3.65
C GLN A 151 -8.00 2.83 2.18
N ILE A 152 -7.00 3.17 1.40
CA ILE A 152 -7.07 3.05 -0.07
C ILE A 152 -5.95 2.15 -0.58
N SER A 153 -6.32 1.14 -1.35
CA SER A 153 -5.41 0.31 -2.12
C SER A 153 -5.52 0.69 -3.60
N VAL A 154 -4.50 1.32 -4.15
CA VAL A 154 -4.44 1.65 -5.57
C VAL A 154 -3.86 0.47 -6.34
N VAL A 155 -4.58 0.00 -7.36
CA VAL A 155 -4.20 -1.14 -8.18
C VAL A 155 -4.23 -0.74 -9.65
N ASN A 156 -3.12 -0.97 -10.35
CA ASN A 156 -2.95 -0.61 -11.74
C ASN A 156 -3.16 -1.85 -12.65
N GLY A 157 -4.08 -1.78 -13.57
CA GLY A 157 -4.32 -2.73 -14.65
C GLY A 157 -4.18 -4.21 -14.27
N SER A 158 -3.27 -4.90 -14.93
CA SER A 158 -2.99 -6.32 -14.70
C SER A 158 -1.88 -6.59 -13.68
N ASP A 159 -1.51 -5.63 -12.85
CA ASP A 159 -0.48 -5.79 -11.81
C ASP A 159 -0.60 -7.16 -11.11
N SER A 160 0.40 -8.01 -11.33
CA SER A 160 0.42 -9.37 -10.81
C SER A 160 0.78 -9.43 -9.34
N VAL A 161 1.57 -8.48 -8.83
CA VAL A 161 2.01 -8.42 -7.44
C VAL A 161 0.82 -8.10 -6.52
N ALA A 162 -0.06 -7.20 -6.92
CA ALA A 162 -1.27 -6.86 -6.17
C ALA A 162 -2.25 -8.05 -5.99
N ARG A 163 -1.94 -9.21 -6.57
CA ARG A 163 -2.80 -10.41 -6.58
C ARG A 163 -2.18 -11.62 -5.89
N VAL A 164 -0.95 -11.54 -5.43
CA VAL A 164 -0.21 -12.65 -4.78
C VAL A 164 0.07 -12.35 -3.32
N PRO A 165 0.27 -13.36 -2.49
CA PRO A 165 -0.08 -14.77 -2.70
C PRO A 165 -1.60 -14.98 -2.79
N ARG A 166 -2.05 -16.02 -3.54
CA ARG A 166 -3.49 -16.22 -3.82
C ARG A 166 -4.16 -17.26 -2.96
N LEU A 167 -3.46 -18.33 -2.59
CA LEU A 167 -4.04 -19.52 -1.98
C LEU A 167 -4.89 -19.18 -0.75
N CYS A 168 -4.24 -18.97 0.38
CA CYS A 168 -4.89 -18.68 1.66
C CYS A 168 -4.96 -17.19 1.97
N TYR A 169 -4.42 -16.33 1.11
CA TYR A 169 -4.36 -14.87 1.27
C TYR A 169 -5.34 -14.18 0.32
N GLY A 170 -5.75 -12.98 0.67
CA GLY A 170 -6.67 -12.20 -0.15
C GLY A 170 -6.58 -10.71 0.14
N PRO A 171 -7.23 -9.89 -0.71
CA PRO A 171 -7.29 -8.45 -0.49
C PRO A 171 -7.94 -8.15 0.86
N SER A 172 -7.44 -7.14 1.53
CA SER A 172 -8.07 -6.65 2.76
C SER A 172 -9.47 -6.15 2.44
N LYS A 173 -10.48 -6.68 3.13
CA LYS A 173 -11.86 -6.21 2.99
C LYS A 173 -12.10 -4.85 3.65
N SER A 174 -11.13 -4.37 4.40
CA SER A 174 -11.20 -3.09 5.10
C SER A 174 -10.73 -1.91 4.24
N GLN A 175 -10.06 -2.18 3.11
CA GLN A 175 -9.55 -1.13 2.23
C GLN A 175 -10.45 -0.94 1.03
N ASP A 176 -10.75 0.32 0.74
CA ASP A 176 -11.31 0.69 -0.54
C ASP A 176 -10.25 0.51 -1.63
N MET A 177 -10.67 0.09 -2.82
CA MET A 177 -9.79 -0.10 -3.96
C MET A 177 -10.06 0.98 -5.01
N LEU A 178 -9.01 1.73 -5.35
CA LEU A 178 -8.98 2.53 -6.57
C LEU A 178 -8.27 1.71 -7.65
N TYR A 179 -8.99 1.33 -8.68
CA TYR A 179 -8.50 0.46 -9.74
C TYR A 179 -8.39 1.22 -11.07
N PHE A 180 -7.20 1.26 -11.63
CA PHE A 180 -6.92 1.84 -12.94
C PHE A 180 -6.95 0.74 -13.99
N ALA A 181 -8.01 0.68 -14.78
CA ALA A 181 -8.19 -0.36 -15.79
C ALA A 181 -7.29 -0.19 -17.02
N ASN A 182 -7.00 -1.29 -17.71
CA ASN A 182 -6.24 -1.27 -18.96
C ASN A 182 -6.98 -0.50 -20.08
N SER A 183 -8.29 -0.41 -20.00
CA SER A 183 -9.12 0.42 -20.90
C SER A 183 -8.91 1.92 -20.72
N GLY A 184 -8.24 2.35 -19.64
CA GLY A 184 -8.11 3.75 -19.25
C GLY A 184 -9.22 4.24 -18.32
N ALA A 185 -10.23 3.42 -18.04
CA ALA A 185 -11.27 3.73 -17.06
C ALA A 185 -10.77 3.55 -15.62
N ASN A 186 -11.41 4.24 -14.67
CA ASN A 186 -11.09 4.16 -13.25
C ASN A 186 -12.30 3.64 -12.49
N TYR A 187 -12.09 2.70 -11.57
CA TYR A 187 -13.16 2.10 -10.80
C TYR A 187 -12.87 2.15 -9.31
N ILE A 188 -13.92 2.37 -8.54
CA ILE A 188 -13.90 2.27 -7.09
C ILE A 188 -14.51 0.93 -6.69
N ASN A 189 -13.78 0.11 -5.95
CA ASN A 189 -14.20 -1.19 -5.47
C ASN A 189 -14.76 -2.13 -6.57
N PRO A 190 -14.09 -2.26 -7.74
CA PRO A 190 -14.59 -3.12 -8.80
C PRO A 190 -14.70 -4.56 -8.36
N SER A 191 -15.70 -5.27 -8.87
CA SER A 191 -15.87 -6.68 -8.60
C SER A 191 -14.66 -7.50 -9.06
N SER A 192 -14.45 -8.66 -8.43
CA SER A 192 -13.37 -9.56 -8.85
C SER A 192 -13.56 -10.06 -10.30
N TYR A 193 -14.81 -10.12 -10.76
CA TYR A 193 -15.15 -10.48 -12.13
C TYR A 193 -14.68 -9.40 -13.12
N MET A 194 -14.98 -8.12 -12.87
CA MET A 194 -14.51 -7.02 -13.71
C MET A 194 -12.99 -6.98 -13.82
N ARG A 195 -12.29 -7.08 -12.69
CA ARG A 195 -10.82 -7.13 -12.66
C ARG A 195 -10.24 -8.36 -13.38
N LYS A 196 -11.02 -9.45 -13.48
CA LYS A 196 -10.63 -10.64 -14.23
C LYS A 196 -10.78 -10.44 -15.74
N LEU A 197 -11.83 -9.74 -16.18
CA LEU A 197 -12.05 -9.40 -17.59
C LEU A 197 -11.03 -8.40 -18.13
N ASP A 198 -10.62 -7.44 -17.30
CA ASP A 198 -9.66 -6.39 -17.68
C ASP A 198 -8.20 -6.88 -17.76
N ARG A 199 -7.94 -8.18 -17.60
CA ARG A 199 -6.55 -8.70 -17.60
C ARG A 199 -5.95 -8.65 -19.00
N ASN A 200 -4.85 -7.89 -19.12
CA ASN A 200 -3.91 -8.02 -20.23
C ASN A 200 -2.75 -8.92 -19.82
N VAL A 201 -2.46 -9.97 -20.61
CA VAL A 201 -1.41 -10.96 -20.28
C VAL A 201 -0.01 -10.39 -20.49
N LYS A 202 0.13 -9.37 -21.36
CA LYS A 202 1.44 -8.84 -21.77
C LYS A 202 2.09 -7.89 -20.75
N ASP A 203 1.30 -7.17 -19.94
CA ASP A 203 1.80 -6.03 -19.16
C ASP A 203 1.87 -6.27 -17.64
N ARG A 204 1.79 -7.51 -17.18
CA ARG A 204 1.66 -7.88 -15.75
C ARG A 204 2.74 -7.34 -14.82
N ILE A 205 3.96 -7.19 -15.31
CA ILE A 205 5.10 -6.66 -14.56
C ILE A 205 5.22 -5.16 -14.79
N ALA A 206 5.01 -4.69 -16.01
CA ALA A 206 5.05 -3.26 -16.34
C ALA A 206 4.02 -2.46 -15.54
N ASP A 207 2.80 -3.00 -15.37
CA ASP A 207 1.74 -2.39 -14.55
C ASP A 207 2.10 -2.25 -13.07
N HIS A 208 3.15 -2.94 -12.60
CA HIS A 208 3.59 -2.88 -11.21
C HIS A 208 4.50 -1.69 -10.90
N PHE A 209 5.17 -1.09 -11.89
CA PHE A 209 6.11 -0.01 -11.63
C PHE A 209 5.41 1.29 -11.20
N MET A 210 6.04 2.03 -10.26
CA MET A 210 5.48 3.27 -9.71
C MET A 210 5.25 4.38 -10.75
N ASP A 211 6.00 4.40 -11.85
CA ASP A 211 5.79 5.38 -12.92
C ASP A 211 4.40 5.24 -13.56
N GLY A 212 3.94 4.00 -13.82
CA GLY A 212 2.60 3.73 -14.30
C GLY A 212 1.51 4.14 -13.30
N TYR A 213 1.72 3.90 -12.01
CA TYR A 213 0.82 4.36 -10.95
C TYR A 213 0.74 5.89 -10.89
N LYS A 214 1.88 6.57 -10.98
CA LYS A 214 1.97 8.03 -10.96
C LYS A 214 1.24 8.66 -12.14
N GLU A 215 1.50 8.19 -13.35
CA GLU A 215 0.89 8.70 -14.57
C GLU A 215 -0.64 8.61 -14.51
N ARG A 216 -1.15 7.42 -14.18
CA ARG A 216 -2.60 7.18 -14.07
C ARG A 216 -3.25 7.95 -12.93
N LEU A 217 -2.57 8.10 -11.80
CA LEU A 217 -3.06 8.90 -10.68
C LEU A 217 -3.16 10.39 -11.05
N ILE A 218 -2.16 10.95 -11.73
CA ILE A 218 -2.20 12.35 -12.17
C ILE A 218 -3.41 12.56 -13.09
N LYS A 219 -3.58 11.71 -14.10
CA LYS A 219 -4.74 11.78 -15.01
C LYS A 219 -6.07 11.68 -14.24
N PHE A 220 -6.19 10.72 -13.33
CA PHE A 220 -7.38 10.58 -12.50
C PHE A 220 -7.70 11.84 -11.70
N LEU A 221 -6.70 12.46 -11.06
CA LEU A 221 -6.88 13.68 -10.27
C LEU A 221 -7.25 14.90 -11.13
N GLU A 222 -6.73 14.98 -12.36
CA GLU A 222 -7.08 16.01 -13.33
C GLU A 222 -8.54 15.84 -13.82
N ASP A 223 -8.95 14.61 -14.14
CA ASP A 223 -10.32 14.30 -14.56
C ASP A 223 -11.31 14.62 -13.44
N GLN A 224 -10.99 14.33 -12.18
CA GLN A 224 -11.80 14.70 -11.02
C GLN A 224 -11.96 16.23 -10.89
N LYS A 225 -10.89 17.00 -11.07
CA LYS A 225 -10.95 18.49 -11.05
C LYS A 225 -11.84 19.05 -12.15
N ASN A 226 -11.85 18.40 -13.31
CA ASN A 226 -12.62 18.82 -14.48
C ASN A 226 -14.08 18.30 -14.48
N GLY A 227 -14.52 17.67 -13.38
CA GLY A 227 -15.88 17.15 -13.26
C GLY A 227 -16.18 15.93 -14.13
N LYS A 228 -15.16 15.30 -14.71
CA LYS A 228 -15.25 14.02 -15.40
C LYS A 228 -15.24 12.91 -14.35
N THR A 229 -16.38 12.66 -13.72
CA THR A 229 -16.56 11.50 -12.86
C THR A 229 -16.71 10.27 -13.73
N ASP A 230 -15.70 9.41 -13.76
CA ASP A 230 -15.89 8.05 -14.23
C ASP A 230 -16.83 7.34 -13.25
N THR A 231 -17.91 6.93 -13.78
CA THR A 231 -19.15 6.48 -13.17
C THR A 231 -18.99 5.26 -12.27
N ASP A 232 -19.68 5.31 -11.14
CA ASP A 232 -20.22 4.16 -10.43
C ASP A 232 -20.89 3.19 -11.41
N ILE A 233 -20.39 1.95 -11.49
CA ILE A 233 -21.11 0.78 -12.01
C ILE A 233 -21.07 -0.31 -10.94
#